data_c6dd023048b59f8457167eec021efb66
#
_entry.id   c6dd023048b59f8457167eec021efb66
#
_cell.length_a   1.000
_cell.length_b   1.000
_cell.length_c   1.000
_cell.angle_alpha   90.00
_cell.angle_beta   90.00
_cell.angle_gamma   90.00
#
_symmetry.space_group_name_H-M   'P 1'
#
loop_
_entity.id
_entity.type
_entity.pdbx_description
1 polymer ?
#
loop_
_entity_poly.entity_id
_entity_poly.type
_entity_poly.pdbx_seq_one_letter_code
_entity_poly.pdbx_strand_id
1 'polypeptide(L)'
;MDEVLELAREVSDYTICGEGNVSVRDGNNFKVKASGTSLHTLEECDLTLCDINGKQLDESHKKPSIEVFFHAWIMRKFPQINFISHTHPPHTTKILCSKSIHEFACNRWFPDQIVRNGTKSCVVPYAPPGEAALGMVEKSVIEFVNREGFFPKLILLQNHGIITASASKKDCAAATLMCEKSAEIFVGAKLLGGIKYLSNQEVLDVDKCPNENYRRNMYQ
;
A
#
# COMPACT_ATOMS: atom_id res chain seq x y z
N MET A 1 -14.39 8.71 15.41
CA MET A 1 -13.30 9.45 14.72
C MET A 1 -13.37 9.03 13.26
N ASP A 2 -13.06 9.92 12.31
CA ASP A 2 -13.07 9.58 10.88
C ASP A 2 -11.98 8.53 10.60
N GLU A 3 -12.32 7.44 9.90
CA GLU A 3 -11.41 6.32 9.64
C GLU A 3 -10.20 6.72 8.77
N VAL A 4 -10.36 7.79 7.96
CA VAL A 4 -9.25 8.35 7.19
C VAL A 4 -8.19 8.93 8.12
N LEU A 5 -8.63 9.68 9.15
CA LEU A 5 -7.72 10.29 10.14
C LEU A 5 -7.04 9.24 11.00
N GLU A 6 -7.74 8.15 11.33
CA GLU A 6 -7.14 7.04 12.07
C GLU A 6 -6.08 6.32 11.23
N LEU A 7 -6.40 5.98 9.96
CA LEU A 7 -5.43 5.36 9.06
C LEU A 7 -4.20 6.26 8.85
N ALA A 8 -4.44 7.57 8.65
CA ALA A 8 -3.36 8.54 8.48
C ALA A 8 -2.38 8.51 9.67
N ARG A 9 -2.90 8.54 10.90
CA ARG A 9 -2.06 8.50 12.11
C ARG A 9 -1.24 7.22 12.21
N GLU A 10 -1.84 6.05 11.88
CA GLU A 10 -1.17 4.76 11.96
C GLU A 10 0.01 4.64 10.98
N VAL A 11 -0.01 5.36 9.83
CA VAL A 11 1.04 5.27 8.79
C VAL A 11 1.89 6.53 8.67
N SER A 12 1.63 7.55 9.47
CA SER A 12 2.26 8.88 9.35
C SER A 12 3.77 8.86 9.56
N ASP A 13 4.31 7.99 10.41
CA ASP A 13 5.74 7.88 10.70
C ASP A 13 6.60 7.56 9.46
N TYR A 14 5.96 7.15 8.37
CA TYR A 14 6.63 6.84 7.10
C TYR A 14 6.46 7.92 6.04
N THR A 15 6.17 9.15 6.46
CA THR A 15 5.97 10.28 5.55
C THR A 15 6.68 11.54 6.08
N ILE A 16 7.18 12.37 5.18
CA ILE A 16 7.87 13.62 5.48
C ILE A 16 7.19 14.75 4.72
N CYS A 17 7.04 15.92 5.37
CA CYS A 17 6.63 17.17 4.72
C CYS A 17 5.38 17.08 3.82
N GLY A 18 4.36 16.32 4.21
CA GLY A 18 3.10 16.25 3.46
C GLY A 18 3.09 15.26 2.30
N GLU A 19 4.17 14.50 2.09
CA GLU A 19 4.16 13.37 1.16
C GLU A 19 3.20 12.27 1.61
N GLY A 20 2.90 11.34 0.71
CA GLY A 20 1.96 10.25 0.97
C GLY A 20 0.51 10.72 1.05
N ASN A 21 -0.39 9.78 1.00
CA ASN A 21 -1.82 10.03 1.12
C ASN A 21 -2.56 8.75 1.53
N VAL A 22 -3.76 8.95 2.07
CA VAL A 22 -4.67 7.87 2.47
C VAL A 22 -6.06 8.17 1.94
N SER A 23 -6.82 7.12 1.67
CA SER A 23 -8.23 7.23 1.31
C SER A 23 -9.06 6.13 1.90
N VAL A 24 -10.35 6.43 2.14
CA VAL A 24 -11.34 5.48 2.63
C VAL A 24 -12.62 5.62 1.82
N ARG A 25 -13.17 4.47 1.42
CA ARG A 25 -14.45 4.40 0.68
C ARG A 25 -15.60 4.94 1.52
N ASP A 26 -16.43 5.74 0.91
CA ASP A 26 -17.67 6.27 1.47
C ASP A 26 -18.84 5.99 0.48
N GLY A 27 -19.45 4.82 0.61
CA GLY A 27 -20.44 4.36 -0.36
C GLY A 27 -19.90 4.24 -1.78
N ASN A 28 -20.50 5.00 -2.71
CA ASN A 28 -20.05 5.08 -4.10
C ASN A 28 -18.95 6.14 -4.32
N ASN A 29 -18.51 6.80 -3.25
CA ASN A 29 -17.47 7.82 -3.25
C ASN A 29 -16.30 7.39 -2.37
N PHE A 30 -15.33 8.26 -2.17
CA PHE A 30 -14.27 8.07 -1.19
C PHE A 30 -13.75 9.40 -0.68
N LYS A 31 -13.31 9.42 0.58
CA LYS A 31 -12.57 10.54 1.15
C LYS A 31 -11.08 10.30 0.95
N VAL A 32 -10.35 11.35 0.61
CA VAL A 32 -8.90 11.30 0.38
C VAL A 32 -8.23 12.55 0.95
N LYS A 33 -7.01 12.39 1.42
CA LYS A 33 -6.16 13.49 1.88
C LYS A 33 -5.96 14.53 0.78
N ALA A 34 -6.13 15.81 1.12
CA ALA A 34 -5.87 16.93 0.21
C ALA A 34 -4.36 17.08 -0.08
N SER A 35 -4.06 17.59 -1.25
CA SER A 35 -2.70 17.91 -1.67
C SER A 35 -2.07 18.96 -0.74
N GLY A 36 -0.78 18.77 -0.41
CA GLY A 36 -0.02 19.70 0.43
C GLY A 36 -0.29 19.65 1.93
N THR A 37 -1.20 18.77 2.41
CA THR A 37 -1.41 18.54 3.84
C THR A 37 -0.52 17.40 4.36
N SER A 38 -0.34 17.29 5.68
CA SER A 38 0.52 16.27 6.30
C SER A 38 -0.32 15.18 6.96
N LEU A 39 0.08 13.90 6.82
CA LEU A 39 -0.57 12.79 7.52
C LEU A 39 -0.42 12.88 9.05
N HIS A 40 0.67 13.48 9.55
CA HIS A 40 0.90 13.67 10.99
C HIS A 40 -0.11 14.62 11.65
N THR A 41 -0.54 15.63 10.92
CA THR A 41 -1.43 16.70 11.44
C THR A 41 -2.74 16.77 10.67
N LEU A 42 -3.17 15.66 10.05
CA LEU A 42 -4.37 15.61 9.22
C LEU A 42 -5.62 15.86 10.06
N GLU A 43 -6.43 16.80 9.61
CA GLU A 43 -7.74 17.15 10.20
C GLU A 43 -8.87 16.92 9.18
N GLU A 44 -10.12 16.95 9.63
CA GLU A 44 -11.29 16.76 8.74
C GLU A 44 -11.31 17.78 7.59
N CYS A 45 -10.91 19.02 7.85
CA CYS A 45 -10.82 20.07 6.83
C CYS A 45 -9.71 19.85 5.81
N ASP A 46 -8.84 18.85 6.01
CA ASP A 46 -7.80 18.39 5.09
C ASP A 46 -8.24 17.23 4.19
N LEU A 47 -9.49 16.81 4.32
CA LEU A 47 -10.07 15.75 3.49
C LEU A 47 -10.88 16.35 2.35
N THR A 48 -10.86 15.69 1.21
CA THR A 48 -11.70 15.97 0.05
C THR A 48 -12.55 14.74 -0.25
N LEU A 49 -13.81 14.97 -0.62
CA LEU A 49 -14.72 13.93 -1.10
C LEU A 49 -14.61 13.84 -2.62
N CYS A 50 -14.33 12.64 -3.12
CA CYS A 50 -14.24 12.37 -4.55
C CYS A 50 -15.20 11.25 -4.98
N ASP A 51 -15.69 11.33 -6.21
CA ASP A 51 -16.40 10.21 -6.83
C ASP A 51 -15.42 9.08 -7.23
N ILE A 52 -15.97 7.94 -7.62
CA ILE A 52 -15.19 6.76 -8.00
C ILE A 52 -14.33 6.95 -9.27
N ASN A 53 -14.42 8.09 -9.95
CA ASN A 53 -13.55 8.48 -11.06
C ASN A 53 -12.46 9.48 -10.63
N GLY A 54 -12.44 9.86 -9.34
CA GLY A 54 -11.46 10.81 -8.81
C GLY A 54 -11.85 12.28 -8.96
N LYS A 55 -13.09 12.57 -9.38
CA LYS A 55 -13.61 13.94 -9.47
C LYS A 55 -14.03 14.40 -8.08
N GLN A 56 -13.53 15.55 -7.66
CA GLN A 56 -13.91 16.19 -6.40
C GLN A 56 -15.40 16.58 -6.42
N LEU A 57 -16.12 16.28 -5.32
CA LEU A 57 -17.55 16.50 -5.14
C LEU A 57 -17.85 17.61 -4.13
N ASP A 58 -16.97 17.83 -3.16
CA ASP A 58 -17.12 18.88 -2.15
C ASP A 58 -16.74 20.26 -2.70
N GLU A 59 -17.18 21.31 -2.01
CA GLU A 59 -16.86 22.72 -2.32
C GLU A 59 -15.58 23.19 -1.61
N SER A 60 -14.73 22.25 -1.13
CA SER A 60 -13.47 22.57 -0.48
C SER A 60 -12.55 23.34 -1.43
N HIS A 61 -11.87 24.36 -0.93
CA HIS A 61 -10.82 25.08 -1.66
C HIS A 61 -9.54 24.24 -1.81
N LYS A 62 -9.41 23.15 -1.06
CA LYS A 62 -8.28 22.21 -1.14
C LYS A 62 -8.53 21.22 -2.28
N LYS A 63 -7.50 20.93 -3.04
CA LYS A 63 -7.56 19.92 -4.09
C LYS A 63 -7.20 18.55 -3.53
N PRO A 64 -7.80 17.46 -4.03
CA PRO A 64 -7.38 16.11 -3.66
C PRO A 64 -5.91 15.88 -4.04
N SER A 65 -5.30 14.86 -3.43
CA SER A 65 -3.95 14.42 -3.82
C SER A 65 -3.84 14.29 -5.35
N ILE A 66 -2.69 14.67 -5.91
CA ILE A 66 -2.40 14.48 -7.35
C ILE A 66 -2.45 13.01 -7.76
N GLU A 67 -2.42 12.10 -6.80
CA GLU A 67 -2.45 10.65 -6.99
C GLU A 67 -3.83 10.04 -6.77
N VAL A 68 -4.87 10.89 -6.61
CA VAL A 68 -6.28 10.47 -6.42
C VAL A 68 -6.75 9.44 -7.46
N PHE A 69 -6.20 9.48 -8.67
CA PHE A 69 -6.66 8.64 -9.77
C PHE A 69 -6.34 7.14 -9.57
N PHE A 70 -5.20 6.79 -8.96
CA PHE A 70 -4.97 5.37 -8.69
C PHE A 70 -5.81 4.86 -7.50
N HIS A 71 -6.15 5.72 -6.51
CA HIS A 71 -7.14 5.37 -5.49
C HIS A 71 -8.51 5.09 -6.10
N ALA A 72 -8.99 6.00 -6.94
CA ALA A 72 -10.24 5.86 -7.67
C ALA A 72 -10.26 4.57 -8.51
N TRP A 73 -9.19 4.34 -9.30
CA TRP A 73 -9.09 3.15 -10.13
C TRP A 73 -9.09 1.86 -9.34
N ILE A 74 -8.28 1.76 -8.27
CA ILE A 74 -8.23 0.56 -7.42
C ILE A 74 -9.61 0.29 -6.82
N MET A 75 -10.26 1.29 -6.22
CA MET A 75 -11.57 1.12 -5.61
C MET A 75 -12.64 0.76 -6.63
N ARG A 76 -12.62 1.35 -7.84
CA ARG A 76 -13.55 1.03 -8.92
C ARG A 76 -13.37 -0.39 -9.44
N LYS A 77 -12.12 -0.80 -9.66
CA LYS A 77 -11.77 -2.10 -10.24
C LYS A 77 -11.92 -3.25 -9.25
N PHE A 78 -11.70 -2.97 -7.96
CA PHE A 78 -11.72 -3.95 -6.87
C PHE A 78 -12.68 -3.47 -5.76
N PRO A 79 -14.00 -3.74 -5.91
CA PRO A 79 -15.03 -3.20 -5.01
C PRO A 79 -14.88 -3.62 -3.54
N GLN A 80 -14.14 -4.71 -3.26
CA GLN A 80 -13.83 -5.16 -1.90
C GLN A 80 -12.78 -4.29 -1.19
N ILE A 81 -12.08 -3.40 -1.90
CA ILE A 81 -11.09 -2.51 -1.32
C ILE A 81 -11.79 -1.24 -0.81
N ASN A 82 -11.62 -0.98 0.49
CA ASN A 82 -12.18 0.19 1.16
C ASN A 82 -11.12 1.17 1.67
N PHE A 83 -9.91 0.69 1.95
CA PHE A 83 -8.82 1.47 2.55
C PHE A 83 -7.59 1.40 1.66
N ILE A 84 -7.00 2.54 1.37
CA ILE A 84 -5.75 2.65 0.61
C ILE A 84 -4.81 3.59 1.34
N SER A 85 -3.55 3.19 1.47
CA SER A 85 -2.45 4.02 1.94
C SER A 85 -1.34 4.04 0.90
N HIS A 86 -0.84 5.23 0.60
CA HIS A 86 0.36 5.45 -0.18
C HIS A 86 1.37 6.21 0.69
N THR A 87 2.55 5.63 0.87
CA THR A 87 3.61 6.17 1.74
C THR A 87 4.98 5.92 1.15
N HIS A 88 6.01 6.61 1.68
CA HIS A 88 7.41 6.49 1.23
C HIS A 88 8.34 6.01 2.36
N PRO A 89 8.14 4.79 2.91
CA PRO A 89 8.88 4.33 4.07
C PRO A 89 10.38 4.24 3.78
N PRO A 90 11.28 4.73 4.66
CA PRO A 90 12.69 4.94 4.34
C PRO A 90 13.47 3.70 3.92
N HIS A 91 13.33 2.56 4.64
CA HIS A 91 14.04 1.32 4.27
C HIS A 91 13.45 0.70 3.00
N THR A 92 12.12 0.77 2.86
CA THR A 92 11.45 0.31 1.65
C THR A 92 11.91 1.13 0.45
N THR A 93 11.95 2.46 0.56
CA THR A 93 12.39 3.34 -0.53
C THR A 93 13.83 3.05 -0.97
N LYS A 94 14.74 2.68 -0.04
CA LYS A 94 16.09 2.19 -0.42
C LYS A 94 16.03 1.01 -1.39
N ILE A 95 15.11 0.05 -1.13
CA ILE A 95 14.93 -1.13 -1.98
C ILE A 95 14.31 -0.73 -3.31
N LEU A 96 13.29 0.15 -3.30
CA LEU A 96 12.61 0.62 -4.51
C LEU A 96 13.56 1.35 -5.47
N CYS A 97 14.59 2.02 -4.94
CA CYS A 97 15.66 2.68 -5.69
C CYS A 97 16.83 1.75 -6.07
N SER A 98 16.76 0.45 -5.73
CA SER A 98 17.81 -0.51 -5.96
C SER A 98 17.44 -1.55 -7.03
N LYS A 99 18.43 -2.34 -7.46
CA LYS A 99 18.21 -3.51 -8.33
C LYS A 99 17.53 -4.68 -7.62
N SER A 100 17.36 -4.61 -6.29
CA SER A 100 16.81 -5.70 -5.46
C SER A 100 15.29 -5.67 -5.33
N ILE A 101 14.58 -4.74 -5.99
CA ILE A 101 13.12 -4.61 -5.87
C ILE A 101 12.37 -5.91 -6.22
N HIS A 102 12.76 -6.59 -7.30
CA HIS A 102 12.11 -7.86 -7.69
C HIS A 102 12.44 -8.99 -6.71
N GLU A 103 13.65 -9.02 -6.18
CA GLU A 103 14.05 -9.99 -5.15
C GLU A 103 13.21 -9.81 -3.88
N PHE A 104 13.01 -8.56 -3.45
CA PHE A 104 12.15 -8.21 -2.32
C PHE A 104 10.67 -8.56 -2.56
N ALA A 105 10.18 -8.32 -3.77
CA ALA A 105 8.79 -8.55 -4.14
C ALA A 105 8.41 -10.03 -4.19
N CYS A 106 9.32 -10.88 -4.68
CA CYS A 106 9.04 -12.28 -5.01
C CYS A 106 9.35 -13.26 -3.88
N ASN A 107 10.19 -12.88 -2.91
CA ASN A 107 10.63 -13.77 -1.84
C ASN A 107 10.07 -13.38 -0.48
N ARG A 108 10.04 -14.35 0.45
CA ARG A 108 9.63 -14.18 1.85
C ARG A 108 10.66 -14.84 2.75
N TRP A 109 10.83 -14.31 3.98
CA TRP A 109 11.87 -14.77 4.91
C TRP A 109 11.41 -14.88 6.36
N PHE A 110 10.16 -14.49 6.67
CA PHE A 110 9.54 -14.75 7.96
C PHE A 110 8.01 -14.74 7.87
N PRO A 111 7.30 -15.42 8.82
CA PRO A 111 5.85 -15.65 8.72
C PRO A 111 5.00 -14.38 8.71
N ASP A 112 5.27 -13.40 9.59
CA ASP A 112 4.44 -12.18 9.68
C ASP A 112 4.42 -11.39 8.36
N GLN A 113 5.52 -11.40 7.60
CA GLN A 113 5.57 -10.80 6.26
C GLN A 113 4.54 -11.43 5.32
N ILE A 114 4.43 -12.76 5.34
CA ILE A 114 3.47 -13.49 4.51
C ILE A 114 2.04 -13.15 4.92
N VAL A 115 1.77 -13.12 6.23
CA VAL A 115 0.44 -12.84 6.77
C VAL A 115 -0.04 -11.44 6.38
N ARG A 116 0.83 -10.43 6.42
CA ARG A 116 0.45 -9.03 6.19
C ARG A 116 0.63 -8.56 4.75
N ASN A 117 1.72 -8.93 4.10
CA ASN A 117 2.02 -8.49 2.74
C ASN A 117 1.68 -9.54 1.66
N GLY A 118 1.16 -10.73 2.06
CA GLY A 118 0.87 -11.83 1.15
C GLY A 118 2.11 -12.59 0.70
N THR A 119 1.88 -13.61 -0.13
CA THR A 119 2.94 -14.50 -0.63
C THR A 119 3.89 -13.81 -1.62
N LYS A 120 3.40 -12.80 -2.33
CA LYS A 120 4.14 -11.98 -3.30
C LYS A 120 3.64 -10.54 -3.30
N SER A 121 4.45 -9.62 -3.82
CA SER A 121 4.10 -8.21 -3.99
C SER A 121 4.15 -7.82 -5.47
N CYS A 122 3.33 -6.86 -5.87
CA CYS A 122 3.33 -6.32 -7.22
C CYS A 122 4.43 -5.26 -7.36
N VAL A 123 5.21 -5.30 -8.44
CA VAL A 123 6.18 -4.26 -8.80
C VAL A 123 5.64 -3.46 -9.96
N VAL A 124 5.66 -2.14 -9.80
CA VAL A 124 5.29 -1.17 -10.85
C VAL A 124 6.56 -0.45 -11.29
N PRO A 125 6.93 -0.53 -12.57
CA PRO A 125 8.06 0.24 -13.11
C PRO A 125 7.88 1.74 -12.89
N TYR A 126 8.98 2.47 -12.79
CA TYR A 126 8.95 3.91 -12.62
C TYR A 126 8.15 4.61 -13.72
N ALA A 127 7.30 5.53 -13.30
CA ALA A 127 6.68 6.54 -14.15
C ALA A 127 6.59 7.86 -13.38
N PRO A 128 6.63 9.02 -14.05
CA PRO A 128 6.38 10.30 -13.40
C PRO A 128 5.01 10.32 -12.71
N PRO A 129 4.87 10.99 -11.55
CA PRO A 129 3.58 11.14 -10.87
C PRO A 129 2.47 11.70 -11.78
N GLY A 130 1.23 11.30 -11.54
CA GLY A 130 0.07 11.70 -12.33
C GLY A 130 -0.44 10.58 -13.26
N GLU A 131 -0.97 10.94 -14.44
CA GLU A 131 -1.59 9.98 -15.37
C GLU A 131 -0.64 8.87 -15.85
N ALA A 132 0.64 9.19 -16.05
CA ALA A 132 1.64 8.18 -16.44
C ALA A 132 1.82 7.12 -15.36
N ALA A 133 1.85 7.51 -14.08
CA ALA A 133 1.92 6.58 -12.96
C ALA A 133 0.66 5.72 -12.89
N LEU A 134 -0.54 6.31 -13.10
CA LEU A 134 -1.80 5.56 -13.13
C LEU A 134 -1.74 4.43 -14.17
N GLY A 135 -1.38 4.74 -15.42
CA GLY A 135 -1.31 3.74 -16.50
C GLY A 135 -0.37 2.57 -16.18
N MET A 136 0.77 2.86 -15.51
CA MET A 136 1.70 1.81 -15.07
C MET A 136 1.15 0.99 -13.92
N VAL A 137 0.46 1.62 -12.94
CA VAL A 137 -0.21 0.91 -11.83
C VAL A 137 -1.29 -0.02 -12.40
N GLU A 138 -2.17 0.50 -13.26
CA GLU A 138 -3.24 -0.29 -13.91
C GLU A 138 -2.68 -1.53 -14.60
N LYS A 139 -1.71 -1.34 -15.49
CA LYS A 139 -1.09 -2.43 -16.24
C LYS A 139 -0.47 -3.48 -15.31
N SER A 140 0.40 -3.03 -14.38
CA SER A 140 1.16 -3.93 -13.52
C SER A 140 0.27 -4.71 -12.56
N VAL A 141 -0.76 -4.07 -11.98
CA VAL A 141 -1.71 -4.75 -11.07
C VAL A 141 -2.56 -5.76 -11.84
N ILE A 142 -3.05 -5.43 -13.05
CA ILE A 142 -3.82 -6.38 -13.85
C ILE A 142 -2.96 -7.58 -14.27
N GLU A 143 -1.72 -7.35 -14.72
CA GLU A 143 -0.78 -8.43 -15.04
C GLU A 143 -0.48 -9.31 -13.81
N PHE A 144 -0.31 -8.69 -12.63
CA PHE A 144 -0.12 -9.42 -11.38
C PHE A 144 -1.34 -10.29 -11.04
N VAL A 145 -2.55 -9.71 -11.07
CA VAL A 145 -3.79 -10.44 -10.75
C VAL A 145 -4.02 -11.60 -11.73
N ASN A 146 -3.75 -11.39 -13.02
CA ASN A 146 -3.89 -12.45 -14.02
C ASN A 146 -2.89 -13.60 -13.80
N ARG A 147 -1.69 -13.31 -13.32
CA ARG A 147 -0.64 -14.30 -13.06
C ARG A 147 -0.81 -15.03 -11.73
N GLU A 148 -1.11 -14.29 -10.66
CA GLU A 148 -1.12 -14.84 -9.30
C GLU A 148 -2.53 -15.25 -8.82
N GLY A 149 -3.59 -14.76 -9.44
CA GLY A 149 -4.99 -15.09 -9.09
C GLY A 149 -5.58 -14.30 -7.92
N PHE A 150 -4.86 -13.30 -7.37
CA PHE A 150 -5.34 -12.47 -6.27
C PHE A 150 -4.85 -11.03 -6.39
N PHE A 151 -5.55 -10.10 -5.72
CA PHE A 151 -5.14 -8.70 -5.63
C PHE A 151 -3.92 -8.54 -4.69
N PRO A 152 -2.86 -7.81 -5.09
CA PRO A 152 -1.67 -7.62 -4.25
C PRO A 152 -1.97 -6.71 -3.05
N LYS A 153 -1.75 -7.18 -1.83
CA LYS A 153 -1.84 -6.35 -0.62
C LYS A 153 -0.81 -5.22 -0.59
N LEU A 154 0.32 -5.42 -1.29
CA LEU A 154 1.44 -4.50 -1.37
C LEU A 154 1.86 -4.31 -2.83
N ILE A 155 1.84 -3.06 -3.27
CA ILE A 155 2.27 -2.60 -4.59
C ILE A 155 3.49 -1.72 -4.39
N LEU A 156 4.61 -2.10 -5.00
CA LEU A 156 5.91 -1.46 -4.91
C LEU A 156 6.12 -0.58 -6.15
N LEU A 157 6.14 0.73 -5.97
CA LEU A 157 6.38 1.70 -7.05
C LEU A 157 7.88 1.96 -7.14
N GLN A 158 8.54 1.54 -8.23
CA GLN A 158 9.97 1.73 -8.43
C GLN A 158 10.34 3.22 -8.34
N ASN A 159 11.41 3.55 -7.58
CA ASN A 159 11.92 4.91 -7.35
C ASN A 159 10.88 5.89 -6.80
N HIS A 160 9.86 5.41 -6.06
CA HIS A 160 8.79 6.26 -5.54
C HIS A 160 8.41 5.85 -4.12
N GLY A 161 7.45 5.00 -3.96
CA GLY A 161 6.89 4.59 -2.67
C GLY A 161 6.10 3.30 -2.78
N ILE A 162 5.17 3.09 -1.85
CA ILE A 162 4.31 1.90 -1.84
C ILE A 162 2.84 2.28 -1.84
N ILE A 163 2.00 1.38 -2.36
CA ILE A 163 0.56 1.40 -2.14
C ILE A 163 0.20 0.13 -1.37
N THR A 164 -0.53 0.29 -0.27
CA THR A 164 -1.22 -0.81 0.40
C THR A 164 -2.72 -0.60 0.31
N ALA A 165 -3.46 -1.67 0.06
CA ALA A 165 -4.90 -1.59 -0.12
C ALA A 165 -5.60 -2.83 0.45
N SER A 166 -6.70 -2.61 1.18
CA SER A 166 -7.40 -3.67 1.92
C SER A 166 -8.89 -3.36 2.09
N ALA A 167 -9.64 -4.37 2.46
CA ALA A 167 -11.03 -4.24 2.89
C ALA A 167 -11.15 -3.59 4.28
N SER A 168 -10.13 -3.71 5.14
CA SER A 168 -10.14 -3.15 6.50
C SER A 168 -8.98 -2.18 6.74
N LYS A 169 -9.22 -1.18 7.60
CA LYS A 169 -8.24 -0.21 8.05
C LYS A 169 -7.02 -0.88 8.68
N LYS A 170 -7.26 -1.77 9.63
CA LYS A 170 -6.19 -2.46 10.37
C LYS A 170 -5.28 -3.28 9.45
N ASP A 171 -5.84 -3.99 8.46
CA ASP A 171 -5.01 -4.77 7.52
C ASP A 171 -4.22 -3.86 6.56
N CYS A 172 -4.81 -2.73 6.13
CA CYS A 172 -4.13 -1.72 5.32
C CYS A 172 -2.93 -1.10 6.06
N ALA A 173 -3.14 -0.62 7.29
CA ALA A 173 -2.06 -0.09 8.13
C ALA A 173 -1.00 -1.16 8.44
N ALA A 174 -1.43 -2.36 8.86
CA ALA A 174 -0.52 -3.47 9.17
C ALA A 174 0.34 -3.88 7.97
N ALA A 175 -0.19 -3.83 6.75
CA ALA A 175 0.57 -4.12 5.54
C ALA A 175 1.65 -3.05 5.28
N THR A 176 1.35 -1.76 5.52
CA THR A 176 2.31 -0.66 5.43
C THR A 176 3.45 -0.83 6.43
N LEU A 177 3.10 -1.00 7.73
CA LEU A 177 4.07 -1.18 8.82
C LEU A 177 4.96 -2.42 8.60
N MET A 178 4.35 -3.52 8.17
CA MET A 178 5.08 -4.77 7.90
C MET A 178 6.00 -4.66 6.69
N CYS A 179 5.63 -3.88 5.68
CA CYS A 179 6.51 -3.64 4.54
C CYS A 179 7.82 -2.98 4.99
N GLU A 180 7.73 -1.93 5.80
CA GLU A 180 8.92 -1.22 6.29
C GLU A 180 9.78 -2.09 7.21
N LYS A 181 9.17 -2.80 8.17
CA LYS A 181 9.89 -3.80 8.98
C LYS A 181 10.61 -4.84 8.12
N SER A 182 9.93 -5.34 7.10
CA SER A 182 10.52 -6.32 6.17
C SER A 182 11.69 -5.72 5.40
N ALA A 183 11.57 -4.46 4.97
CA ALA A 183 12.63 -3.76 4.25
C ALA A 183 13.85 -3.50 5.13
N GLU A 184 13.65 -3.09 6.38
CA GLU A 184 14.74 -2.93 7.35
C GLU A 184 15.50 -4.25 7.55
N ILE A 185 14.78 -5.35 7.77
CA ILE A 185 15.37 -6.69 7.91
C ILE A 185 16.11 -7.08 6.63
N PHE A 186 15.52 -6.84 5.45
CA PHE A 186 16.12 -7.16 4.16
C PHE A 186 17.47 -6.44 3.98
N VAL A 187 17.49 -5.14 4.20
CA VAL A 187 18.72 -4.33 4.07
C VAL A 187 19.77 -4.80 5.08
N GLY A 188 19.37 -5.01 6.34
CA GLY A 188 20.28 -5.47 7.39
C GLY A 188 20.85 -6.87 7.11
N ALA A 189 20.01 -7.82 6.70
CA ALA A 189 20.46 -9.17 6.39
C ALA A 189 21.39 -9.23 5.17
N LYS A 190 21.16 -8.39 4.15
CA LYS A 190 22.09 -8.26 3.00
C LYS A 190 23.47 -7.81 3.45
N LEU A 191 23.56 -6.89 4.40
CA LEU A 191 24.85 -6.43 4.96
C LEU A 191 25.52 -7.49 5.83
N LEU A 192 24.76 -8.39 6.44
CA LEU A 192 25.25 -9.49 7.28
C LEU A 192 25.63 -10.76 6.50
N GLY A 193 25.67 -10.69 5.18
CA GLY A 193 26.11 -11.81 4.32
C GLY A 193 25.00 -12.47 3.51
N GLY A 194 23.77 -11.96 3.53
CA GLY A 194 22.66 -12.41 2.70
C GLY A 194 21.43 -12.83 3.50
N ILE A 195 20.36 -13.14 2.78
CA ILE A 195 19.07 -13.54 3.36
C ILE A 195 18.84 -15.02 3.11
N LYS A 196 18.38 -15.71 4.15
CA LYS A 196 17.85 -17.06 4.02
C LYS A 196 16.35 -16.98 3.73
N TYR A 197 15.98 -17.20 2.48
CA TYR A 197 14.58 -17.20 2.07
C TYR A 197 13.85 -18.48 2.46
N LEU A 198 12.56 -18.36 2.72
CA LEU A 198 11.66 -19.50 2.82
C LEU A 198 11.43 -20.08 1.42
N SER A 199 11.34 -21.40 1.33
CA SER A 199 10.93 -22.09 0.11
C SER A 199 9.47 -21.76 -0.24
N ASN A 200 9.08 -21.98 -1.48
CA ASN A 200 7.68 -21.78 -1.91
C ASN A 200 6.71 -22.62 -1.07
N GLN A 201 7.11 -23.85 -0.67
CA GLN A 201 6.26 -24.69 0.15
C GLN A 201 6.08 -24.10 1.55
N GLU A 202 7.17 -23.67 2.22
CA GLU A 202 7.09 -23.02 3.52
C GLU A 202 6.23 -21.74 3.50
N VAL A 203 6.32 -20.96 2.41
CA VAL A 203 5.46 -19.77 2.22
C VAL A 203 3.98 -20.17 2.13
N LEU A 204 3.65 -21.23 1.38
CA LEU A 204 2.29 -21.72 1.24
C LEU A 204 1.76 -22.36 2.55
N ASP A 205 2.62 -23.02 3.30
CA ASP A 205 2.26 -23.61 4.59
C ASP A 205 1.86 -22.52 5.59
N VAL A 206 2.60 -21.42 5.65
CA VAL A 206 2.23 -20.24 6.45
C VAL A 206 0.94 -19.60 5.94
N ASP A 207 0.82 -19.41 4.63
CA ASP A 207 -0.34 -18.74 4.03
C ASP A 207 -1.65 -19.50 4.29
N LYS A 208 -1.60 -20.84 4.29
CA LYS A 208 -2.75 -21.72 4.53
C LYS A 208 -2.92 -22.14 6.00
N CYS A 209 -2.02 -21.73 6.89
CA CYS A 209 -2.05 -22.12 8.31
C CYS A 209 -3.37 -21.65 8.97
N PRO A 210 -4.16 -22.55 9.59
CA PRO A 210 -5.43 -22.17 10.23
C PRO A 210 -5.26 -21.13 11.33
N ASN A 211 -4.19 -21.21 12.13
CA ASN A 211 -3.91 -20.22 13.18
C ASN A 211 -3.60 -18.84 12.59
N GLU A 212 -2.88 -18.76 11.47
CA GLU A 212 -2.60 -17.49 10.79
C GLU A 212 -3.85 -16.94 10.12
N ASN A 213 -4.73 -17.79 9.61
CA ASN A 213 -6.03 -17.35 9.09
C ASN A 213 -6.91 -16.79 10.19
N TYR A 214 -6.91 -17.42 11.39
CA TYR A 214 -7.58 -16.84 12.56
C TYR A 214 -7.02 -15.45 12.90
N ARG A 215 -5.70 -15.29 12.96
CA ARG A 215 -5.04 -14.00 13.20
C ARG A 215 -5.37 -12.95 12.13
N ARG A 216 -5.46 -13.33 10.84
CA ARG A 216 -5.89 -12.43 9.77
C ARG A 216 -7.30 -11.92 10.01
N ASN A 217 -8.24 -12.81 10.38
CA ASN A 217 -9.64 -12.44 10.62
C ASN A 217 -9.81 -11.49 11.81
N MET A 218 -8.88 -11.47 12.76
CA MET A 218 -8.89 -10.49 13.87
C MET A 218 -8.56 -9.06 13.39
N TYR A 219 -8.10 -8.88 12.16
CA TYR A 219 -7.77 -7.58 11.53
C TYR A 219 -8.81 -7.15 10.48
N GLN A 220 -9.85 -7.93 10.27
CA GLN A 220 -10.96 -7.62 9.35
C GLN A 220 -12.10 -6.87 10.13
#